data_ec7a840d645cf93eb9b2f133bbd0d597
#
_entry.id   ec7a840d645cf93eb9b2f133bbd0d597
#
_cell.length_a   1.000
_cell.length_b   1.000
_cell.length_c   1.000
_cell.angle_alpha   90.00
_cell.angle_beta   90.00
_cell.angle_gamma   90.00
#
_symmetry.space_group_name_H-M   'P 1'
#
loop_
_entity.id
_entity.type
_entity.pdbx_description
1 polymer ?
#
loop_
_entity_poly.entity_id
_entity_poly.type
_entity_poly.pdbx_seq_one_letter_code
_entity_poly.pdbx_strand_id
1 'polypeptide(L)'
;MFEGKIIIASGPVIIEQGKLLVNKDNKDDFYKLPGGTIEEGIEDLERACHRETKEEINGDIEIIKPLHSMILWKNPQTKDKMAIVLIHYLANLKNKNKVKPQGEIKEIKWLSIEEIKQGKHHVAPNIKFLIEKGDIA
;
A
#
# COMPACT_ATOMS: atom_id res chain seq x y z
N MET A 1 -9.46 22.54 -14.47
CA MET A 1 -8.87 22.06 -13.21
C MET A 1 -9.83 21.09 -12.51
N PHE A 2 -9.29 20.06 -11.89
CA PHE A 2 -10.11 19.13 -11.11
C PHE A 2 -10.57 19.80 -9.81
N GLU A 3 -11.89 19.77 -9.55
CA GLU A 3 -12.47 20.45 -8.38
C GLU A 3 -13.00 19.47 -7.33
N GLY A 4 -12.83 18.18 -7.56
CA GLY A 4 -13.27 17.16 -6.61
C GLY A 4 -12.34 17.00 -5.42
N LYS A 5 -12.65 16.02 -4.58
CA LYS A 5 -11.85 15.67 -3.42
C LYS A 5 -10.51 15.08 -3.86
N ILE A 6 -9.44 15.49 -3.19
CA ILE A 6 -8.08 14.96 -3.41
C ILE A 6 -7.60 14.32 -2.12
N ILE A 7 -7.19 13.08 -2.20
CA ILE A 7 -6.60 12.34 -1.08
C ILE A 7 -5.17 11.95 -1.46
N ILE A 8 -4.26 12.09 -0.52
CA ILE A 8 -2.88 11.63 -0.68
C ILE A 8 -2.64 10.53 0.34
N ALA A 9 -2.17 9.38 -0.13
CA ALA A 9 -1.87 8.24 0.72
C ALA A 9 -0.42 7.81 0.52
N SER A 10 0.19 7.29 1.57
CA SER A 10 1.57 6.85 1.55
C SER A 10 1.68 5.46 2.16
N GLY A 11 2.51 4.60 1.59
CA GLY A 11 2.69 3.26 2.10
C GLY A 11 3.92 2.55 1.54
N PRO A 12 4.34 1.47 2.21
CA PRO A 12 5.54 0.73 1.83
C PRO A 12 5.24 -0.38 0.82
N VAL A 13 6.25 -0.68 0.02
CA VAL A 13 6.35 -1.92 -0.75
C VAL A 13 7.40 -2.77 -0.06
N ILE A 14 6.99 -3.87 0.52
CA ILE A 14 7.85 -4.77 1.29
C ILE A 14 7.90 -6.12 0.59
N ILE A 15 9.08 -6.49 0.12
CA ILE A 15 9.29 -7.72 -0.65
C ILE A 15 10.35 -8.56 0.04
N GLU A 16 10.04 -9.84 0.27
CA GLU A 16 10.98 -10.82 0.81
C GLU A 16 10.82 -12.14 0.08
N GLN A 17 11.92 -12.68 -0.41
CA GLN A 17 11.96 -14.00 -1.06
C GLN A 17 10.89 -14.16 -2.16
N GLY A 18 10.74 -13.14 -2.99
CA GLY A 18 9.78 -13.16 -4.10
C GLY A 18 8.33 -12.99 -3.70
N LYS A 19 8.07 -12.59 -2.45
CA LYS A 19 6.71 -12.37 -1.94
C LYS A 19 6.51 -10.92 -1.53
N LEU A 20 5.32 -10.42 -1.79
CA LEU A 20 4.89 -9.07 -1.46
C LEU A 20 3.99 -9.10 -0.24
N LEU A 21 4.28 -8.22 0.73
CA LEU A 21 3.43 -8.06 1.91
C LEU A 21 2.18 -7.26 1.54
N VAL A 22 1.02 -7.84 1.79
CA VAL A 22 -0.28 -7.22 1.50
C VAL A 22 -1.23 -7.39 2.68
N ASN A 23 -2.28 -6.59 2.70
CA ASN A 23 -3.31 -6.70 3.71
C ASN A 23 -4.69 -6.42 3.12
N LYS A 24 -5.72 -6.70 3.90
CA LYS A 24 -7.08 -6.26 3.58
C LYS A 24 -7.92 -6.14 4.84
N ASP A 25 -8.96 -5.30 4.76
CA ASP A 25 -9.96 -5.16 5.82
C ASP A 25 -11.21 -5.98 5.46
N ASN A 26 -12.26 -5.90 6.30
CA ASN A 26 -13.50 -6.66 6.07
C ASN A 26 -14.30 -6.18 4.86
N LYS A 27 -14.01 -4.98 4.35
CA LYS A 27 -14.75 -4.38 3.24
C LYS A 27 -14.11 -4.68 1.89
N ASP A 28 -12.83 -5.07 1.91
CA ASP A 28 -12.07 -5.32 0.68
C ASP A 28 -12.42 -6.67 0.09
N ASP A 29 -12.56 -6.72 -1.22
CA ASP A 29 -12.59 -7.96 -1.98
C ASP A 29 -11.26 -8.20 -2.70
N PHE A 30 -10.25 -7.40 -2.37
CA PHE A 30 -8.91 -7.47 -2.97
C PHE A 30 -7.84 -7.16 -1.93
N TYR A 31 -6.63 -7.66 -2.18
CA TYR A 31 -5.46 -7.35 -1.36
C TYR A 31 -4.85 -6.04 -1.78
N LYS A 32 -4.37 -5.27 -0.81
CA LYS A 32 -3.75 -3.97 -1.05
C LYS A 32 -2.44 -3.84 -0.27
N LEU A 33 -1.64 -2.86 -0.63
CA LEU A 33 -0.44 -2.51 0.13
C LEU A 33 -0.83 -1.88 1.47
N PRO A 34 -0.02 -2.09 2.53
CA PRO A 34 -0.17 -1.28 3.73
C PRO A 34 -0.02 0.20 3.39
N GLY A 35 -0.69 1.06 4.13
CA GLY A 35 -0.60 2.49 3.92
C GLY A 35 -1.94 3.17 4.12
N GLY A 36 -1.94 4.49 4.06
CA GLY A 36 -3.14 5.26 4.25
C GLY A 36 -2.93 6.74 4.06
N THR A 37 -3.99 7.49 4.34
CA THR A 37 -4.06 8.93 4.14
C THR A 37 -3.09 9.67 5.05
N ILE A 38 -2.36 10.65 4.50
CA ILE A 38 -1.48 11.50 5.30
C ILE A 38 -2.29 12.40 6.24
N GLU A 39 -1.68 12.77 7.37
CA GLU A 39 -2.29 13.69 8.31
C GLU A 39 -1.94 15.13 7.94
N GLU A 40 -2.97 15.97 7.92
CA GLU A 40 -2.83 17.36 7.48
C GLU A 40 -1.88 18.15 8.39
N GLY A 41 -0.94 18.84 7.73
CA GLY A 41 -0.14 19.88 8.37
C GLY A 41 1.00 19.45 9.26
N ILE A 42 1.16 18.16 9.57
CA ILE A 42 2.14 17.73 10.57
C ILE A 42 3.09 16.63 10.13
N GLU A 43 2.82 15.96 9.02
CA GLU A 43 3.73 14.90 8.60
C GLU A 43 4.09 15.00 7.13
N ASP A 44 5.30 14.57 6.80
CA ASP A 44 5.72 14.41 5.41
C ASP A 44 5.32 13.00 4.93
N LEU A 45 5.60 12.70 3.66
CA LEU A 45 5.19 11.45 3.04
C LEU A 45 5.89 10.23 3.63
N GLU A 46 7.16 10.35 4.02
CA GLU A 46 7.88 9.24 4.62
C GLU A 46 7.39 8.96 6.03
N ARG A 47 7.11 10.00 6.82
CA ARG A 47 6.55 9.85 8.17
C ARG A 47 5.18 9.19 8.11
N ALA A 48 4.37 9.58 7.14
CA ALA A 48 3.07 8.95 6.93
C ALA A 48 3.22 7.47 6.61
N CYS A 49 4.21 7.12 5.79
CA CYS A 49 4.51 5.73 5.47
C CYS A 49 4.86 4.92 6.73
N HIS A 50 5.74 5.45 7.58
CA HIS A 50 6.10 4.81 8.85
C HIS A 50 4.89 4.67 9.78
N ARG A 51 4.12 5.73 9.95
CA ARG A 51 2.96 5.75 10.85
C ARG A 51 1.89 4.75 10.41
N GLU A 52 1.52 4.79 9.14
CA GLU A 52 0.47 3.90 8.62
C GLU A 52 0.88 2.43 8.71
N THR A 53 2.15 2.12 8.44
CA THR A 53 2.66 0.76 8.58
C THR A 53 2.56 0.29 10.03
N LYS A 54 2.92 1.17 10.97
CA LYS A 54 2.82 0.85 12.40
C LYS A 54 1.38 0.64 12.84
N GLU A 55 0.47 1.50 12.40
CA GLU A 55 -0.95 1.43 12.78
C GLU A 55 -1.65 0.20 12.20
N GLU A 56 -1.37 -0.14 10.94
CA GLU A 56 -2.09 -1.21 10.24
C GLU A 56 -1.56 -2.60 10.53
N ILE A 57 -0.24 -2.76 10.61
CA ILE A 57 0.37 -4.09 10.72
C ILE A 57 1.41 -4.21 11.84
N ASN A 58 1.53 -3.21 12.69
CA ASN A 58 2.56 -3.17 13.75
C ASN A 58 3.98 -3.32 13.19
N GLY A 59 4.20 -2.84 11.97
CA GLY A 59 5.48 -2.97 11.28
C GLY A 59 6.41 -1.79 11.53
N ASP A 60 7.68 -2.10 11.76
CA ASP A 60 8.76 -1.13 11.79
C ASP A 60 9.57 -1.29 10.51
N ILE A 61 9.72 -0.21 9.75
CA ILE A 61 10.35 -0.27 8.43
C ILE A 61 11.57 0.62 8.32
N GLU A 62 12.44 0.25 7.39
CA GLU A 62 13.52 1.09 6.90
C GLU A 62 13.18 1.43 5.45
N ILE A 63 12.98 2.71 5.15
CA ILE A 63 12.71 3.15 3.78
C ILE A 63 14.02 3.12 2.99
N ILE A 64 13.99 2.46 1.84
CA ILE A 64 15.16 2.32 0.96
C ILE A 64 15.16 3.40 -0.12
N LYS A 65 14.05 3.57 -0.82
CA LYS A 65 13.95 4.56 -1.91
C LYS A 65 12.49 4.78 -2.30
N PRO A 66 12.17 5.94 -2.91
CA PRO A 66 10.86 6.14 -3.49
C PRO A 66 10.68 5.29 -4.74
N LEU A 67 9.45 4.88 -4.99
CA LEU A 67 9.02 4.18 -6.19
C LEU A 67 8.09 5.08 -7.01
N HIS A 68 7.58 4.58 -8.12
CA HIS A 68 6.62 5.35 -8.93
C HIS A 68 5.37 5.66 -8.12
N SER A 69 4.90 6.89 -8.22
CA SER A 69 3.61 7.29 -7.67
C SER A 69 2.51 7.05 -8.70
N MET A 70 1.27 6.94 -8.22
CA MET A 70 0.12 6.68 -9.07
C MET A 70 -1.03 7.59 -8.69
N ILE A 71 -1.86 7.94 -9.65
CA ILE A 71 -3.11 8.64 -9.38
C ILE A 71 -4.27 7.78 -9.82
N LEU A 72 -5.30 7.70 -8.98
CA LEU A 72 -6.58 7.10 -9.29
C LEU A 72 -7.64 8.20 -9.34
N TRP A 73 -8.55 8.10 -10.30
CA TRP A 73 -9.59 9.12 -10.49
C TRP A 73 -10.94 8.72 -9.92
N LYS A 74 -10.99 7.59 -9.21
CA LYS A 74 -12.15 7.19 -8.41
C LYS A 74 -11.71 6.20 -7.34
N ASN A 75 -12.51 6.14 -6.26
CA ASN A 75 -12.27 5.20 -5.17
C ASN A 75 -12.49 3.78 -5.69
N PRO A 76 -11.52 2.86 -5.54
CA PRO A 76 -11.68 1.48 -6.05
C PRO A 76 -12.75 0.68 -5.32
N GLN A 77 -13.11 1.05 -4.09
CA GLN A 77 -14.15 0.37 -3.31
C GLN A 77 -15.53 0.95 -3.57
N THR A 78 -15.68 2.27 -3.38
CA THR A 78 -16.99 2.94 -3.47
C THR A 78 -17.36 3.39 -4.87
N LYS A 79 -16.38 3.50 -5.77
CA LYS A 79 -16.51 4.03 -7.13
C LYS A 79 -16.81 5.53 -7.17
N ASP A 80 -16.72 6.23 -6.04
CA ASP A 80 -16.86 7.67 -5.98
C ASP A 80 -15.78 8.38 -6.78
N LYS A 81 -16.16 9.44 -7.49
CA LYS A 81 -15.24 10.23 -8.31
C LYS A 81 -14.37 11.10 -7.41
N MET A 82 -13.06 10.93 -7.48
CA MET A 82 -12.09 11.66 -6.65
C MET A 82 -10.68 11.43 -7.19
N ALA A 83 -9.74 12.24 -6.76
CA ALA A 83 -8.32 12.01 -7.05
C ALA A 83 -7.66 11.36 -5.82
N ILE A 84 -7.05 10.21 -6.01
CA ILE A 84 -6.26 9.55 -4.96
C ILE A 84 -4.83 9.46 -5.48
N VAL A 85 -3.92 10.18 -4.84
CA VAL A 85 -2.49 10.16 -5.17
C VAL A 85 -1.82 9.18 -4.23
N LEU A 86 -1.22 8.14 -4.80
CA LEU A 86 -0.59 7.05 -4.05
C LEU A 86 0.93 7.19 -4.14
N ILE A 87 1.54 7.35 -2.99
CA ILE A 87 2.99 7.48 -2.86
C ILE A 87 3.54 6.18 -2.29
N HIS A 88 4.51 5.60 -2.97
CA HIS A 88 5.07 4.29 -2.61
C HIS A 88 6.55 4.39 -2.30
N TYR A 89 6.98 3.64 -1.28
CA TYR A 89 8.40 3.52 -0.92
C TYR A 89 8.79 2.06 -0.83
N LEU A 90 9.91 1.71 -1.45
CA LEU A 90 10.50 0.41 -1.20
C LEU A 90 11.05 0.43 0.24
N ALA A 91 10.73 -0.57 1.03
CA ALA A 91 11.11 -0.62 2.43
C ALA A 91 11.44 -2.04 2.87
N ASN A 92 12.33 -2.13 3.86
CA ASN A 92 12.61 -3.37 4.57
C ASN A 92 11.82 -3.39 5.87
N LEU A 93 11.28 -4.56 6.21
CA LEU A 93 10.58 -4.78 7.47
C LEU A 93 11.59 -5.23 8.53
N LYS A 94 11.71 -4.46 9.61
CA LYS A 94 12.72 -4.71 10.65
C LYS A 94 12.25 -5.67 11.74
N ASN A 95 10.93 -5.85 11.89
CA ASN A 95 10.33 -6.62 12.98
C ASN A 95 9.31 -7.65 12.50
N LYS A 96 9.70 -8.44 11.51
CA LYS A 96 8.81 -9.43 10.87
C LYS A 96 8.03 -10.29 11.86
N ASN A 97 8.67 -10.68 12.97
CA ASN A 97 8.05 -11.56 13.98
C ASN A 97 6.95 -10.88 14.79
N LYS A 98 6.84 -9.56 14.74
CA LYS A 98 5.85 -8.79 15.50
C LYS A 98 4.71 -8.25 14.65
N VAL A 99 4.74 -8.51 13.36
CA VAL A 99 3.71 -8.04 12.43
C VAL A 99 2.41 -8.78 12.72
N LYS A 100 1.32 -8.01 12.80
CA LYS A 100 -0.02 -8.53 13.06
C LYS A 100 -1.06 -7.54 12.55
N PRO A 101 -2.25 -8.01 12.17
CA PRO A 101 -3.33 -7.10 11.78
C PRO A 101 -3.75 -6.21 12.95
N GLN A 102 -3.97 -4.94 12.68
CA GLN A 102 -4.41 -3.96 13.66
C GLN A 102 -5.51 -3.07 13.07
N GLY A 103 -6.28 -2.40 13.95
CA GLY A 103 -7.33 -1.51 13.54
C GLY A 103 -8.36 -2.21 12.65
N GLU A 104 -8.60 -1.64 11.49
CA GLU A 104 -9.56 -2.21 10.53
C GLU A 104 -8.99 -3.35 9.70
N ILE A 105 -7.68 -3.56 9.73
CA ILE A 105 -7.02 -4.63 8.99
C ILE A 105 -7.35 -5.97 9.64
N LYS A 106 -7.86 -6.91 8.85
CA LYS A 106 -8.27 -8.22 9.32
C LYS A 106 -7.35 -9.34 8.86
N GLU A 107 -6.59 -9.10 7.81
CA GLU A 107 -5.74 -10.13 7.24
C GLU A 107 -4.45 -9.53 6.69
N ILE A 108 -3.34 -10.22 6.93
CA ILE A 108 -2.04 -9.91 6.35
C ILE A 108 -1.57 -11.17 5.64
N LYS A 109 -1.06 -11.02 4.42
CA LYS A 109 -0.49 -12.13 3.67
C LYS A 109 0.79 -11.74 2.95
N TRP A 110 1.63 -12.72 2.71
CA TRP A 110 2.76 -12.63 1.80
C TRP A 110 2.36 -13.36 0.52
N LEU A 111 2.10 -12.61 -0.55
CA LEU A 111 1.68 -13.19 -1.82
C LEU A 111 2.88 -13.34 -2.76
N SER A 112 2.97 -14.49 -3.42
CA SER A 112 3.96 -14.70 -4.46
C SER A 112 3.77 -13.67 -5.57
N ILE A 113 4.82 -12.91 -5.88
CA ILE A 113 4.80 -11.92 -6.96
C ILE A 113 4.52 -12.61 -8.29
N GLU A 114 5.12 -13.78 -8.51
CA GLU A 114 4.89 -14.55 -9.73
C GLU A 114 3.42 -14.94 -9.87
N GLU A 115 2.78 -15.36 -8.78
CA GLU A 115 1.35 -15.70 -8.80
C GLU A 115 0.47 -14.47 -9.05
N ILE A 116 0.87 -13.29 -8.52
CA ILE A 116 0.14 -12.05 -8.82
C ILE A 116 0.22 -11.77 -10.33
N LYS A 117 1.39 -11.91 -10.93
CA LYS A 117 1.58 -11.72 -12.37
C LYS A 117 0.73 -12.69 -13.19
N GLN A 118 0.52 -13.89 -12.69
CA GLN A 118 -0.31 -14.93 -13.36
C GLN A 118 -1.81 -14.70 -13.15
N GLY A 119 -2.20 -13.66 -12.41
CA GLY A 119 -3.61 -13.37 -12.16
C GLY A 119 -4.28 -14.26 -11.12
N LYS A 120 -3.50 -14.96 -10.30
CA LYS A 120 -4.04 -15.88 -9.28
C LYS A 120 -4.58 -15.19 -8.02
N HIS A 121 -4.29 -13.90 -7.86
CA HIS A 121 -4.72 -13.13 -6.70
C HIS A 121 -5.38 -11.83 -7.16
N HIS A 122 -6.48 -11.46 -6.50
CA HIS A 122 -7.14 -10.19 -6.75
C HIS A 122 -6.45 -9.11 -5.92
N VAL A 123 -5.81 -8.17 -6.57
CA VAL A 123 -5.00 -7.13 -5.92
C VAL A 123 -5.40 -5.74 -6.38
N ALA A 124 -5.08 -4.75 -5.56
CA ALA A 124 -5.38 -3.35 -5.83
C ALA A 124 -4.70 -2.85 -7.12
N PRO A 125 -5.28 -1.82 -7.77
CA PRO A 125 -4.73 -1.31 -9.04
C PRO A 125 -3.27 -0.86 -8.97
N ASN A 126 -2.84 -0.27 -7.83
CA ASN A 126 -1.48 0.22 -7.69
C ASN A 126 -0.44 -0.93 -7.64
N ILE A 127 -0.82 -2.10 -7.15
CA ILE A 127 0.09 -3.26 -7.18
C ILE A 127 0.37 -3.64 -8.63
N LYS A 128 -0.68 -3.72 -9.45
CA LYS A 128 -0.53 -4.01 -10.89
C LYS A 128 0.31 -2.95 -11.60
N PHE A 129 0.06 -1.68 -11.28
CA PHE A 129 0.81 -0.56 -11.83
C PHE A 129 2.31 -0.67 -11.50
N LEU A 130 2.64 -0.95 -10.24
CA LEU A 130 4.04 -1.06 -9.81
C LEU A 130 4.75 -2.26 -10.45
N ILE A 131 4.02 -3.35 -10.68
CA ILE A 131 4.57 -4.50 -11.43
C ILE A 131 4.88 -4.08 -12.87
N GLU A 132 3.98 -3.37 -13.54
CA GLU A 132 4.19 -2.88 -14.91
C GLU A 132 5.38 -1.93 -15.01
N LYS A 133 5.60 -1.12 -13.98
CA LYS A 133 6.74 -0.19 -13.92
C LYS A 133 8.06 -0.86 -13.55
N GLY A 134 8.04 -2.13 -13.15
CA GLY A 134 9.23 -2.84 -12.72
C GLY A 134 9.62 -2.59 -11.27
N ASP A 135 8.82 -1.85 -10.51
CA ASP A 135 9.09 -1.55 -9.09
C ASP A 135 8.81 -2.76 -8.20
N ILE A 136 7.92 -3.61 -8.62
CA ILE A 136 7.65 -4.91 -7.99
C ILE A 136 8.03 -5.98 -8.99
N ALA A 137 9.08 -6.73 -8.65
CA ALA A 137 9.64 -7.72 -9.59
C ALA A 137 9.90 -9.06 -8.91
#